data_156518ae9a06e0c6f4bf627e39b33c8d
#
_entry.id   156518ae9a06e0c6f4bf627e39b33c8d
#
_cell.length_a   1.000
_cell.length_b   1.000
_cell.length_c   1.000
_cell.angle_alpha   90.00
_cell.angle_beta   90.00
_cell.angle_gamma   90.00
#
_symmetry.space_group_name_H-M   'P 1'
#
loop_
_entity.id
_entity.type
_entity.pdbx_description
1 polymer ?
#
loop_
_entity_poly.entity_id
_entity_poly.type
_entity_poly.pdbx_seq_one_letter_code
_entity_poly.pdbx_strand_id
1 'polypeptide(L)'
;FPTLPLDIDADIRRAYRGGFTYADRRTAGTLVGEGAVYDVNGLYSYIMRERALPYGIPVRFEGGPPADGLWIGHVTLTAKIKEGCIPCIQVRSGFRGSSSEYADEVTEPTTFSVSSVDWALWNDHYDIEVYSWDGGWRFASRHGFFDRYIDKWAEIKAISKGGKRAMAKLYLNSLYGKFGSGTDATGRIPVMEDGAVRLVQGKARTREPVYTALAVFVTSWARDYTIRTAQKNYDRFLYADTD
;
A
#
# COMPACT_ATOMS: atom_id res chain seq x y z
N PHE A 1 3.87 7.23 18.07
CA PHE A 1 2.63 7.18 17.27
C PHE A 1 1.45 6.96 18.22
N PRO A 2 0.40 7.80 18.16
CA PRO A 2 -0.76 7.64 19.03
C PRO A 2 -1.62 6.43 18.60
N THR A 3 -2.35 5.86 19.54
CA THR A 3 -3.51 4.99 19.25
C THR A 3 -4.67 5.90 18.83
N LEU A 4 -5.21 5.67 17.65
CA LEU A 4 -6.35 6.43 17.14
C LEU A 4 -7.67 5.80 17.61
N PRO A 5 -8.75 6.58 17.75
CA PRO A 5 -10.11 6.04 17.88
C PRO A 5 -10.43 5.06 16.76
N LEU A 6 -11.25 4.05 17.06
CA LEU A 6 -11.55 2.95 16.14
C LEU A 6 -12.22 3.41 14.84
N ASP A 7 -13.08 4.40 14.92
CA ASP A 7 -13.77 5.00 13.79
C ASP A 7 -12.78 5.74 12.86
N ILE A 8 -11.87 6.52 13.42
CA ILE A 8 -10.81 7.22 12.67
C ILE A 8 -9.86 6.21 12.03
N ASP A 9 -9.41 5.17 12.78
CA ASP A 9 -8.55 4.14 12.20
C ASP A 9 -9.25 3.38 11.08
N ALA A 10 -10.53 3.02 11.26
CA ALA A 10 -11.32 2.32 10.24
C ALA A 10 -11.47 3.15 8.96
N ASP A 11 -11.67 4.45 9.10
CA ASP A 11 -11.80 5.36 7.96
C ASP A 11 -10.46 5.52 7.21
N ILE A 12 -9.37 5.76 7.91
CA ILE A 12 -8.01 5.80 7.35
C ILE A 12 -7.65 4.48 6.65
N ARG A 13 -8.02 3.36 7.25
CA ARG A 13 -7.73 2.01 6.74
C ARG A 13 -8.39 1.73 5.39
N ARG A 14 -9.47 2.42 5.03
CA ARG A 14 -10.09 2.31 3.71
C ARG A 14 -9.13 2.69 2.56
N ALA A 15 -8.13 3.53 2.84
CA ALA A 15 -7.10 3.89 1.88
C ALA A 15 -5.89 2.91 1.87
N TYR A 16 -5.84 1.94 2.79
CA TYR A 16 -4.72 1.01 2.86
C TYR A 16 -4.77 -0.01 1.73
N ARG A 17 -3.73 -0.01 0.91
CA ARG A 17 -3.50 -0.97 -0.18
C ARG A 17 -2.08 -1.51 -0.08
N GLY A 18 -1.84 -2.70 -0.62
CA GLY A 18 -0.53 -3.33 -0.70
C GLY A 18 0.43 -2.66 -1.70
N GLY A 19 1.51 -3.33 -2.00
CA GLY A 19 2.44 -2.95 -3.07
C GLY A 19 1.82 -3.11 -4.46
N PHE A 20 2.53 -2.65 -5.48
CA PHE A 20 2.12 -2.75 -6.87
C PHE A 20 2.45 -4.14 -7.41
N THR A 21 1.42 -4.94 -7.68
CA THR A 21 1.56 -6.26 -8.32
C THR A 21 0.73 -6.26 -9.59
N TYR A 22 1.40 -6.29 -10.73
CA TYR A 22 0.76 -6.11 -12.03
C TYR A 22 1.55 -6.83 -13.13
N ALA A 23 0.84 -7.50 -14.03
CA ALA A 23 1.39 -8.02 -15.28
C ALA A 23 0.78 -7.25 -16.45
N ASP A 24 1.64 -6.84 -17.37
CA ASP A 24 1.19 -6.04 -18.51
C ASP A 24 0.29 -6.85 -19.45
N ARG A 25 -0.95 -6.39 -19.60
CA ARG A 25 -1.96 -7.05 -20.44
C ARG A 25 -1.56 -7.08 -21.92
N ARG A 26 -0.71 -6.16 -22.38
CA ARG A 26 -0.22 -6.11 -23.77
C ARG A 26 0.60 -7.35 -24.14
N THR A 27 1.24 -7.97 -23.16
CA THR A 27 2.07 -9.17 -23.34
C THR A 27 1.37 -10.47 -22.94
N ALA A 28 0.11 -10.40 -22.50
CA ALA A 28 -0.66 -11.56 -22.07
C ALA A 28 -0.79 -12.61 -23.19
N GLY A 29 -0.44 -13.87 -22.86
CA GLY A 29 -0.49 -14.98 -23.81
C GLY A 29 0.62 -14.98 -24.88
N THR A 30 1.59 -14.07 -24.81
CA THR A 30 2.73 -14.03 -25.72
C THR A 30 3.98 -14.60 -25.06
N LEU A 31 4.84 -15.24 -25.88
CA LEU A 31 6.16 -15.64 -25.42
C LEU A 31 7.09 -14.42 -25.60
N VAL A 32 7.52 -13.83 -24.50
CA VAL A 32 8.55 -12.80 -24.52
C VAL A 32 9.94 -13.43 -24.52
N GLY A 33 10.87 -12.84 -25.28
CA GLY A 33 12.24 -13.31 -25.38
C GLY A 33 13.07 -13.06 -24.13
N GLU A 34 14.31 -12.60 -24.29
CA GLU A 34 15.17 -12.26 -23.16
C GLU A 34 14.65 -11.04 -22.39
N GLY A 35 14.69 -11.13 -21.07
CA GLY A 35 14.27 -10.08 -20.16
C GLY A 35 15.21 -9.96 -18.96
N ALA A 36 15.14 -8.84 -18.25
CA ALA A 36 15.85 -8.62 -17.01
C ALA A 36 14.85 -8.35 -15.87
N VAL A 37 15.10 -8.94 -14.70
CA VAL A 37 14.35 -8.70 -13.47
C VAL A 37 15.22 -7.87 -12.54
N TYR A 38 14.65 -6.79 -12.03
CA TYR A 38 15.28 -5.90 -11.06
C TYR A 38 14.52 -5.99 -9.73
N ASP A 39 15.24 -5.94 -8.63
CA ASP A 39 14.68 -5.95 -7.27
C ASP A 39 15.20 -4.74 -6.49
N VAL A 40 14.31 -4.05 -5.79
CA VAL A 40 14.70 -2.94 -4.93
C VAL A 40 15.10 -3.45 -3.56
N ASN A 41 16.38 -3.34 -3.23
CA ASN A 41 16.92 -3.81 -1.96
C ASN A 41 16.22 -3.20 -0.74
N GLY A 42 15.13 -3.84 -0.29
CA GLY A 42 14.38 -3.43 0.89
C GLY A 42 13.54 -2.18 0.66
N LEU A 43 12.72 -2.17 -0.40
CA LEU A 43 11.87 -1.05 -0.83
C LEU A 43 11.17 -0.34 0.35
N TYR A 44 10.47 -1.07 1.21
CA TYR A 44 9.74 -0.45 2.32
C TYR A 44 10.68 0.24 3.34
N SER A 45 11.84 -0.35 3.64
CA SER A 45 12.83 0.27 4.53
C SER A 45 13.43 1.54 3.88
N TYR A 46 13.69 1.49 2.58
CA TYR A 46 14.12 2.65 1.80
C TYR A 46 13.07 3.77 1.86
N ILE A 47 11.82 3.46 1.62
CA ILE A 47 10.70 4.44 1.71
C ILE A 47 10.61 5.03 3.12
N MET A 48 10.67 4.20 4.17
CA MET A 48 10.58 4.66 5.56
C MET A 48 11.75 5.56 5.98
N ARG A 49 12.87 5.49 5.28
CA ARG A 49 14.03 6.36 5.49
C ARG A 49 13.93 7.66 4.68
N GLU A 50 13.61 7.56 3.39
CA GLU A 50 13.76 8.68 2.43
C GLU A 50 12.49 9.55 2.33
N ARG A 51 11.32 9.06 2.75
CA ARG A 51 10.06 9.78 2.58
C ARG A 51 9.54 10.38 3.87
N ALA A 52 8.88 11.53 3.75
CA ALA A 52 8.12 12.08 4.85
C ALA A 52 6.96 11.13 5.22
N LEU A 53 6.84 10.82 6.50
CA LEU A 53 5.83 9.91 7.03
C LEU A 53 4.93 10.62 8.03
N PRO A 54 3.65 10.20 8.14
CA PRO A 54 2.68 10.85 9.01
C PRO A 54 2.98 10.56 10.49
N TYR A 55 2.64 11.51 11.35
CA TYR A 55 2.69 11.34 12.80
C TYR A 55 1.63 12.18 13.50
N GLY A 56 1.41 11.90 14.78
CA GLY A 56 0.48 12.65 15.63
C GLY A 56 -0.98 12.33 15.35
N ILE A 57 -1.86 13.10 15.92
CA ILE A 57 -3.31 12.97 15.74
C ILE A 57 -3.67 13.66 14.43
N PRO A 58 -4.39 12.99 13.51
CA PRO A 58 -4.84 13.60 12.27
C PRO A 58 -5.90 14.65 12.53
N VAL A 59 -5.94 15.66 11.66
CA VAL A 59 -6.95 16.73 11.69
C VAL A 59 -7.92 16.50 10.54
N ARG A 60 -9.22 16.49 10.85
CA ARG A 60 -10.26 16.36 9.83
C ARG A 60 -10.30 17.61 8.94
N PHE A 61 -10.54 17.40 7.66
CA PHE A 61 -10.90 18.45 6.72
C PHE A 61 -12.21 18.09 6.01
N GLU A 62 -12.94 19.11 5.57
CA GLU A 62 -14.22 18.98 4.84
C GLU A 62 -14.01 19.37 3.37
N GLY A 63 -14.81 18.79 2.47
CA GLY A 63 -14.72 19.07 1.04
C GLY A 63 -13.43 18.59 0.40
N GLY A 64 -12.89 19.39 -0.53
CA GLY A 64 -11.67 19.05 -1.28
C GLY A 64 -10.41 18.97 -0.42
N PRO A 65 -9.38 18.22 -0.88
CA PRO A 65 -8.17 18.02 -0.11
C PRO A 65 -7.32 19.27 -0.01
N PRO A 66 -6.47 19.38 1.05
CA PRO A 66 -5.45 20.42 1.12
C PRO A 66 -4.51 20.39 -0.09
N ALA A 67 -4.03 21.55 -0.48
CA ALA A 67 -3.11 21.69 -1.62
C ALA A 67 -1.77 20.96 -1.41
N ASP A 68 -1.35 20.82 -0.17
CA ASP A 68 -0.05 20.28 0.22
C ASP A 68 -0.11 19.33 1.42
N GLY A 69 0.99 18.65 1.68
CA GLY A 69 1.16 17.77 2.83
C GLY A 69 0.59 16.36 2.63
N LEU A 70 0.64 15.59 3.71
CA LEU A 70 0.09 14.24 3.72
C LEU A 70 -1.38 14.27 4.16
N TRP A 71 -2.25 13.71 3.33
CA TRP A 71 -3.68 13.57 3.63
C TRP A 71 -4.23 12.28 3.05
N ILE A 72 -5.34 11.83 3.62
CA ILE A 72 -6.19 10.75 3.10
C ILE A 72 -7.57 11.35 2.95
N GLY A 73 -8.14 11.27 1.75
CA GLY A 73 -9.47 11.82 1.43
C GLY A 73 -10.37 10.80 0.76
N HIS A 74 -11.65 11.13 0.72
CA HIS A 74 -12.68 10.34 0.07
C HIS A 74 -13.20 11.11 -1.13
N VAL A 75 -13.09 10.52 -2.32
CA VAL A 75 -13.45 11.15 -3.60
C VAL A 75 -14.36 10.24 -4.41
N THR A 76 -15.39 10.80 -4.99
CA THR A 76 -16.23 10.14 -5.99
C THR A 76 -15.84 10.66 -7.36
N LEU A 77 -15.44 9.75 -8.26
CA LEU A 77 -14.86 10.08 -9.56
C LEU A 77 -15.20 9.06 -10.63
N THR A 78 -15.07 9.48 -11.88
CA THR A 78 -14.79 8.62 -13.04
C THR A 78 -13.36 8.87 -13.52
N ALA A 79 -12.75 7.89 -14.19
CA ALA A 79 -11.37 8.01 -14.65
C ALA A 79 -11.14 7.19 -15.91
N LYS A 80 -10.28 7.68 -16.79
CA LYS A 80 -9.82 6.95 -17.97
C LYS A 80 -8.31 7.07 -18.07
N ILE A 81 -7.64 5.92 -18.26
CA ILE A 81 -6.17 5.91 -18.36
C ILE A 81 -5.71 6.69 -19.61
N LYS A 82 -4.67 7.48 -19.43
CA LYS A 82 -4.00 8.16 -20.53
C LYS A 82 -3.20 7.17 -21.37
N GLU A 83 -3.13 7.42 -22.66
CA GLU A 83 -2.34 6.59 -23.58
C GLU A 83 -0.88 6.48 -23.11
N GLY A 84 -0.33 5.27 -23.16
CA GLY A 84 1.06 5.02 -22.75
C GLY A 84 1.29 5.03 -21.24
N CYS A 85 0.25 5.01 -20.41
CA CYS A 85 0.39 4.98 -18.95
C CYS A 85 0.11 3.59 -18.38
N ILE A 86 0.82 3.28 -17.28
CA ILE A 86 0.60 2.07 -16.49
C ILE A 86 -0.61 2.30 -15.57
N PRO A 87 -1.58 1.37 -15.49
CA PRO A 87 -2.74 1.54 -14.62
C PRO A 87 -2.35 1.48 -13.14
N CYS A 88 -2.89 2.40 -12.34
CA CYS A 88 -2.57 2.53 -10.92
C CYS A 88 -3.80 2.71 -10.01
N ILE A 89 -5.01 2.89 -10.57
CA ILE A 89 -6.26 2.87 -9.80
C ILE A 89 -6.65 1.42 -9.54
N GLN A 90 -6.60 1.01 -8.27
CA GLN A 90 -6.96 -0.34 -7.85
C GLN A 90 -8.44 -0.42 -7.51
N VAL A 91 -9.15 -1.29 -8.19
CA VAL A 91 -10.56 -1.64 -7.92
C VAL A 91 -10.65 -3.04 -7.32
N ARG A 92 -11.69 -3.27 -6.52
CA ARG A 92 -11.98 -4.61 -6.00
C ARG A 92 -12.89 -5.34 -6.96
N SER A 93 -12.50 -6.55 -7.30
CA SER A 93 -13.25 -7.44 -8.18
C SER A 93 -13.50 -8.80 -7.53
N GLY A 94 -14.27 -9.66 -8.21
CA GLY A 94 -14.58 -10.99 -7.73
C GLY A 94 -15.63 -11.03 -6.61
N PHE A 95 -15.94 -12.25 -6.16
CA PHE A 95 -16.95 -12.48 -5.12
C PHE A 95 -16.54 -11.81 -3.79
N ARG A 96 -17.38 -10.91 -3.30
CA ARG A 96 -17.13 -10.08 -2.08
C ARG A 96 -15.82 -9.26 -2.14
N GLY A 97 -15.36 -8.87 -3.33
CA GLY A 97 -14.12 -8.13 -3.47
C GLY A 97 -12.88 -8.94 -3.11
N SER A 98 -12.89 -10.24 -3.40
CA SER A 98 -11.82 -11.18 -3.07
C SER A 98 -10.54 -10.97 -3.87
N SER A 99 -10.61 -10.28 -4.99
CA SER A 99 -9.46 -9.90 -5.83
C SER A 99 -9.39 -8.38 -5.99
N SER A 100 -8.21 -7.91 -6.36
CA SER A 100 -7.96 -6.52 -6.70
C SER A 100 -7.37 -6.46 -8.09
N GLU A 101 -7.90 -5.57 -8.91
CA GLU A 101 -7.44 -5.34 -10.27
C GLU A 101 -7.10 -3.88 -10.46
N TYR A 102 -6.21 -3.60 -11.41
CA TYR A 102 -5.92 -2.24 -11.83
C TYR A 102 -6.80 -1.89 -13.02
N ALA A 103 -7.59 -0.83 -12.87
CA ALA A 103 -8.57 -0.40 -13.86
C ALA A 103 -7.94 0.52 -14.91
N ASP A 104 -8.19 0.23 -16.18
CA ASP A 104 -7.90 1.17 -17.27
C ASP A 104 -8.96 2.28 -17.32
N GLU A 105 -10.20 1.97 -16.90
CA GLU A 105 -11.31 2.92 -16.89
C GLU A 105 -12.24 2.66 -15.69
N VAL A 106 -12.73 3.74 -15.10
CA VAL A 106 -13.81 3.77 -14.11
C VAL A 106 -14.94 4.56 -14.73
N THR A 107 -15.92 3.85 -15.30
CA THR A 107 -16.99 4.44 -16.12
C THR A 107 -18.14 5.04 -15.32
N GLU A 108 -18.40 4.49 -14.11
CA GLU A 108 -19.46 4.95 -13.23
C GLU A 108 -18.88 5.71 -12.03
N PRO A 109 -19.55 6.79 -11.56
CA PRO A 109 -19.09 7.50 -10.37
C PRO A 109 -18.86 6.56 -9.19
N THR A 110 -17.62 6.38 -8.82
CA THR A 110 -17.19 5.43 -7.79
C THR A 110 -16.42 6.15 -6.69
N THR A 111 -16.74 5.84 -5.44
CA THR A 111 -16.09 6.46 -4.29
C THR A 111 -14.84 5.68 -3.89
N PHE A 112 -13.72 6.39 -3.83
CA PHE A 112 -12.42 5.88 -3.40
C PHE A 112 -11.94 6.61 -2.14
N SER A 113 -11.25 5.86 -1.28
CA SER A 113 -10.40 6.46 -0.25
C SER A 113 -8.96 6.45 -0.78
N VAL A 114 -8.32 7.61 -0.83
CA VAL A 114 -7.05 7.82 -1.51
C VAL A 114 -6.08 8.63 -0.65
N SER A 115 -4.79 8.28 -0.68
CA SER A 115 -3.74 9.09 -0.09
C SER A 115 -3.31 10.21 -1.04
N SER A 116 -2.75 11.30 -0.49
CA SER A 116 -2.18 12.39 -1.30
C SER A 116 -1.15 11.91 -2.33
N VAL A 117 -0.41 10.86 -1.99
CA VAL A 117 0.62 10.26 -2.86
C VAL A 117 -0.03 9.50 -4.04
N ASP A 118 -0.99 8.63 -3.74
CA ASP A 118 -1.72 7.91 -4.79
C ASP A 118 -2.53 8.88 -5.66
N TRP A 119 -3.11 9.93 -5.06
CA TRP A 119 -3.85 10.95 -5.81
C TRP A 119 -2.98 11.68 -6.84
N ALA A 120 -1.76 12.06 -6.46
CA ALA A 120 -0.81 12.66 -7.39
C ALA A 120 -0.47 11.70 -8.54
N LEU A 121 -0.22 10.43 -8.23
CA LEU A 121 0.04 9.40 -9.22
C LEU A 121 -1.15 9.19 -10.17
N TRP A 122 -2.38 9.17 -9.64
CA TRP A 122 -3.59 9.01 -10.46
C TRP A 122 -3.77 10.16 -11.43
N ASN A 123 -3.58 11.41 -10.99
CA ASN A 123 -3.68 12.59 -11.88
C ASN A 123 -2.64 12.58 -13.00
N ASP A 124 -1.45 12.01 -12.76
CA ASP A 124 -0.44 11.87 -13.80
C ASP A 124 -0.84 10.82 -14.85
N HIS A 125 -1.50 9.73 -14.44
CA HIS A 125 -1.76 8.57 -15.27
C HIS A 125 -3.18 8.53 -15.88
N TYR A 126 -4.15 9.29 -15.33
CA TYR A 126 -5.53 9.28 -15.79
C TYR A 126 -6.07 10.67 -16.08
N ASP A 127 -7.01 10.73 -16.99
CA ASP A 127 -7.99 11.81 -17.08
C ASP A 127 -9.09 11.52 -16.09
N ILE A 128 -9.25 12.39 -15.08
CA ILE A 128 -10.13 12.19 -13.95
C ILE A 128 -11.21 13.26 -13.94
N GLU A 129 -12.47 12.83 -13.84
CA GLU A 129 -13.62 13.70 -13.54
C GLU A 129 -14.06 13.47 -12.10
N VAL A 130 -13.99 14.54 -11.29
CA VAL A 130 -14.36 14.49 -9.87
C VAL A 130 -15.80 15.00 -9.71
N TYR A 131 -16.64 14.19 -9.08
CA TYR A 131 -18.02 14.52 -8.75
C TYR A 131 -18.16 15.13 -7.36
N SER A 132 -17.50 14.55 -6.37
CA SER A 132 -17.51 15.05 -4.99
C SER A 132 -16.27 14.70 -4.20
N TRP A 133 -16.04 15.47 -3.13
CA TRP A 133 -15.12 15.16 -2.05
C TRP A 133 -15.87 15.15 -0.73
N ASP A 134 -15.73 14.05 0.03
CA ASP A 134 -16.39 13.87 1.32
C ASP A 134 -15.45 14.19 2.49
N GLY A 135 -14.39 15.00 2.21
CA GLY A 135 -13.40 15.36 3.20
C GLY A 135 -12.39 14.24 3.48
N GLY A 136 -11.79 14.29 4.65
CA GLY A 136 -10.77 13.32 5.04
C GLY A 136 -9.90 13.76 6.21
N TRP A 137 -8.66 13.28 6.25
CA TRP A 137 -7.72 13.43 7.34
C TRP A 137 -6.38 13.98 6.86
N ARG A 138 -5.95 15.10 7.43
CA ARG A 138 -4.63 15.71 7.21
C ARG A 138 -3.69 15.31 8.33
N PHE A 139 -2.42 15.05 7.99
CA PHE A 139 -1.39 14.59 8.91
C PHE A 139 -0.23 15.59 8.97
N ALA A 140 0.30 15.79 10.16
CA ALA A 140 1.66 16.30 10.29
C ALA A 140 2.63 15.21 9.77
N SER A 141 3.74 15.63 9.16
CA SER A 141 4.70 14.70 8.58
C SER A 141 6.14 15.11 8.83
N ARG A 142 7.03 14.14 8.90
CA ARG A 142 8.49 14.37 8.97
C ARG A 142 9.27 13.16 8.49
N HIS A 143 10.54 13.35 8.22
CA HIS A 143 11.54 12.32 7.92
C HIS A 143 12.21 11.77 9.18
N GLY A 144 12.91 10.64 9.04
CA GLY A 144 13.89 10.20 10.02
C GLY A 144 13.35 9.42 11.22
N PHE A 145 12.08 9.00 11.23
CA PHE A 145 11.52 8.25 12.36
C PHE A 145 12.22 6.92 12.63
N PHE A 146 12.70 6.27 11.60
CA PHE A 146 13.20 4.90 11.65
C PHE A 146 14.68 4.76 11.30
N ASP A 147 15.40 5.85 11.06
CA ASP A 147 16.78 5.84 10.58
C ASP A 147 17.67 4.97 11.46
N ARG A 148 17.67 5.21 12.79
CA ARG A 148 18.48 4.42 13.73
C ARG A 148 18.15 2.93 13.72
N TYR A 149 16.88 2.59 13.54
CA TYR A 149 16.45 1.20 13.47
C TYR A 149 16.89 0.57 12.15
N ILE A 150 16.67 1.26 11.05
CA ILE A 150 17.01 0.79 9.70
C ILE A 150 18.52 0.64 9.57
N ASP A 151 19.30 1.65 9.97
CA ASP A 151 20.75 1.63 9.92
C ASP A 151 21.33 0.45 10.70
N LYS A 152 20.87 0.24 11.93
CA LYS A 152 21.29 -0.89 12.77
C LYS A 152 21.08 -2.24 12.07
N TRP A 153 19.87 -2.48 11.56
CA TRP A 153 19.57 -3.78 10.98
C TRP A 153 20.13 -3.95 9.57
N ALA A 154 20.29 -2.87 8.81
CA ALA A 154 20.97 -2.86 7.52
C ALA A 154 22.47 -3.22 7.68
N GLU A 155 23.13 -2.62 8.66
CA GLU A 155 24.54 -2.95 9.00
C GLU A 155 24.68 -4.42 9.39
N ILE A 156 23.85 -4.92 10.32
CA ILE A 156 23.86 -6.33 10.73
C ILE A 156 23.62 -7.26 9.54
N LYS A 157 22.67 -6.90 8.64
CA LYS A 157 22.39 -7.66 7.41
C LYS A 157 23.62 -7.70 6.49
N ALA A 158 24.35 -6.59 6.38
CA ALA A 158 25.51 -6.47 5.48
C ALA A 158 26.69 -7.31 5.95
N ILE A 159 27.02 -7.24 7.25
CA ILE A 159 28.23 -7.90 7.80
C ILE A 159 28.01 -9.36 8.27
N SER A 160 26.74 -9.81 8.36
CA SER A 160 26.40 -11.13 8.90
C SER A 160 26.08 -12.15 7.81
N LYS A 161 26.20 -13.44 8.15
CA LYS A 161 25.77 -14.58 7.33
C LYS A 161 24.78 -15.46 8.11
N GLY A 162 24.17 -16.43 7.42
CA GLY A 162 23.27 -17.42 8.04
C GLY A 162 22.10 -16.81 8.80
N GLY A 163 21.78 -17.38 9.96
CA GLY A 163 20.61 -17.00 10.77
C GLY A 163 20.58 -15.53 11.20
N LYS A 164 21.74 -14.96 11.54
CA LYS A 164 21.83 -13.54 11.94
C LYS A 164 21.46 -12.59 10.80
N ARG A 165 21.88 -12.88 9.57
CA ARG A 165 21.48 -12.14 8.37
C ARG A 165 19.97 -12.30 8.10
N ALA A 166 19.45 -13.53 8.23
CA ALA A 166 18.02 -13.81 8.04
C ALA A 166 17.16 -13.05 9.04
N MET A 167 17.56 -13.02 10.30
CA MET A 167 16.87 -12.23 11.35
C MET A 167 16.88 -10.73 11.02
N ALA A 168 18.02 -10.17 10.63
CA ALA A 168 18.10 -8.76 10.26
C ALA A 168 17.20 -8.43 9.06
N LYS A 169 17.15 -9.29 8.03
CA LYS A 169 16.22 -9.16 6.90
C LYS A 169 14.76 -9.19 7.38
N LEU A 170 14.43 -10.11 8.29
CA LEU A 170 13.09 -10.20 8.84
C LEU A 170 12.67 -8.92 9.58
N TYR A 171 13.54 -8.36 10.43
CA TYR A 171 13.26 -7.13 11.15
C TYR A 171 13.05 -5.94 10.22
N LEU A 172 13.87 -5.80 9.17
CA LEU A 172 13.68 -4.74 8.17
C LEU A 172 12.35 -4.88 7.42
N ASN A 173 12.03 -6.08 6.94
CA ASN A 173 10.84 -6.30 6.12
C ASN A 173 9.54 -6.27 6.93
N SER A 174 9.55 -6.66 8.21
CA SER A 174 8.35 -6.70 9.04
C SER A 174 8.00 -5.37 9.69
N LEU A 175 8.89 -4.37 9.63
CA LEU A 175 8.71 -3.11 10.34
C LEU A 175 7.40 -2.41 9.92
N TYR A 176 7.20 -2.17 8.63
CA TYR A 176 6.00 -1.48 8.14
C TYR A 176 4.72 -2.31 8.36
N GLY A 177 4.81 -3.64 8.21
CA GLY A 177 3.67 -4.55 8.34
C GLY A 177 3.01 -4.51 9.71
N LYS A 178 3.76 -4.14 10.76
CA LYS A 178 3.20 -3.91 12.09
C LYS A 178 2.16 -2.81 12.10
N PHE A 179 2.39 -1.73 11.36
CA PHE A 179 1.47 -0.60 11.27
C PHE A 179 0.25 -0.88 10.37
N GLY A 180 0.34 -1.86 9.47
CA GLY A 180 -0.78 -2.34 8.66
C GLY A 180 -1.66 -3.39 9.33
N SER A 181 -1.30 -3.86 10.52
CA SER A 181 -2.03 -4.91 11.23
C SER A 181 -3.47 -4.49 11.53
N GLY A 182 -4.44 -5.36 11.20
CA GLY A 182 -5.86 -5.13 11.50
C GLY A 182 -6.20 -5.24 12.98
N THR A 183 -7.36 -4.74 13.38
CA THR A 183 -7.87 -4.84 14.76
C THR A 183 -8.42 -6.22 15.11
N ASP A 184 -8.81 -7.01 14.09
CA ASP A 184 -9.19 -8.40 14.29
C ASP A 184 -7.94 -9.25 14.54
N ALA A 185 -7.86 -9.82 15.74
CA ALA A 185 -6.80 -10.72 16.18
C ALA A 185 -7.32 -12.16 16.41
N THR A 186 -8.47 -12.50 15.82
CA THR A 186 -9.08 -13.81 15.90
C THR A 186 -8.20 -14.84 15.20
N GLY A 187 -7.68 -15.80 15.93
CA GLY A 187 -6.89 -16.90 15.39
C GLY A 187 -7.75 -17.98 14.76
N ARG A 188 -7.14 -18.83 13.96
CA ARG A 188 -7.72 -20.11 13.55
C ARG A 188 -7.12 -21.23 14.39
N ILE A 189 -7.96 -22.14 14.85
CA ILE A 189 -7.59 -23.27 15.72
C ILE A 189 -7.70 -24.53 14.88
N PRO A 190 -6.65 -25.39 14.84
CA PRO A 190 -6.76 -26.68 14.22
C PRO A 190 -7.64 -27.60 15.09
N VAL A 191 -8.64 -28.22 14.48
CA VAL A 191 -9.48 -29.25 15.11
C VAL A 191 -9.44 -30.51 14.25
N MET A 192 -9.51 -31.64 14.91
CA MET A 192 -9.65 -32.92 14.22
C MET A 192 -11.15 -33.20 14.00
N GLU A 193 -11.57 -33.33 12.77
CA GLU A 193 -12.96 -33.61 12.39
C GLU A 193 -12.95 -34.62 11.24
N ASP A 194 -13.65 -35.75 11.42
CA ASP A 194 -13.72 -36.84 10.45
C ASP A 194 -12.35 -37.36 9.97
N GLY A 195 -11.37 -37.43 10.88
CA GLY A 195 -10.02 -37.90 10.56
C GLY A 195 -9.14 -36.91 9.79
N ALA A 196 -9.61 -35.67 9.55
CA ALA A 196 -8.88 -34.60 8.91
C ALA A 196 -8.69 -33.40 9.82
N VAL A 197 -7.56 -32.69 9.69
CA VAL A 197 -7.33 -31.43 10.40
C VAL A 197 -8.03 -30.29 9.64
N ARG A 198 -8.99 -29.67 10.30
CA ARG A 198 -9.66 -28.45 9.81
C ARG A 198 -9.28 -27.23 10.65
N LEU A 199 -9.14 -26.09 10.00
CA LEU A 199 -8.91 -24.81 10.67
C LEU A 199 -10.25 -24.11 10.90
N VAL A 200 -10.74 -24.13 12.15
CA VAL A 200 -11.96 -23.42 12.53
C VAL A 200 -11.62 -22.05 13.12
N GLN A 201 -12.54 -21.10 13.00
CA GLN A 201 -12.38 -19.79 13.61
C GLN A 201 -12.42 -19.93 15.13
N GLY A 202 -11.38 -19.43 15.81
CA GLY A 202 -11.30 -19.41 17.25
C GLY A 202 -12.22 -18.36 17.87
N LYS A 203 -12.10 -18.19 19.19
CA LYS A 203 -12.84 -17.15 19.91
C LYS A 203 -12.45 -15.77 19.37
N ALA A 204 -13.45 -14.95 19.05
CA ALA A 204 -13.24 -13.58 18.58
C ALA A 204 -12.32 -12.80 19.54
N ARG A 205 -11.30 -12.18 19.00
CA ARG A 205 -10.36 -11.33 19.70
C ARG A 205 -10.16 -10.04 18.93
N THR A 206 -10.22 -8.93 19.62
CA THR A 206 -9.86 -7.62 19.10
C THR A 206 -8.61 -7.11 19.79
N ARG A 207 -7.86 -6.28 19.08
CA ARG A 207 -6.74 -5.52 19.66
C ARG A 207 -6.92 -4.05 19.32
N GLU A 208 -6.25 -3.22 20.06
CA GLU A 208 -6.21 -1.79 19.77
C GLU A 208 -5.62 -1.55 18.36
N PRO A 209 -6.11 -0.53 17.65
CA PRO A 209 -5.56 -0.16 16.36
C PRO A 209 -4.10 0.30 16.52
N VAL A 210 -3.30 -0.04 15.54
CA VAL A 210 -1.97 0.54 15.35
C VAL A 210 -2.10 1.83 14.53
N TYR A 211 -1.03 2.59 14.39
CA TYR A 211 -1.05 3.81 13.58
C TYR A 211 -1.09 3.50 12.08
N THR A 212 -2.26 3.09 11.57
CA THR A 212 -2.47 2.58 10.21
C THR A 212 -2.07 3.59 9.13
N ALA A 213 -2.21 4.90 9.40
CA ALA A 213 -1.78 5.94 8.47
C ALA A 213 -0.34 5.75 7.99
N LEU A 214 0.56 5.30 8.87
CA LEU A 214 1.95 5.04 8.50
C LEU A 214 2.05 3.94 7.43
N ALA A 215 1.32 2.84 7.60
CA ALA A 215 1.32 1.76 6.61
C ALA A 215 0.71 2.21 5.27
N VAL A 216 -0.35 3.03 5.30
CA VAL A 216 -0.94 3.62 4.09
C VAL A 216 0.12 4.38 3.30
N PHE A 217 0.84 5.31 3.94
CA PHE A 217 1.81 6.15 3.23
C PHE A 217 3.08 5.39 2.83
N VAL A 218 3.54 4.42 3.62
CA VAL A 218 4.68 3.57 3.22
C VAL A 218 4.36 2.81 1.95
N THR A 219 3.19 2.20 1.86
CA THR A 219 2.80 1.46 0.64
C THR A 219 2.42 2.37 -0.52
N SER A 220 1.86 3.56 -0.26
CA SER A 220 1.59 4.56 -1.30
C SER A 220 2.88 5.05 -1.95
N TRP A 221 3.88 5.44 -1.15
CA TRP A 221 5.20 5.82 -1.66
C TRP A 221 5.92 4.67 -2.37
N ALA A 222 5.74 3.42 -1.93
CA ALA A 222 6.28 2.26 -2.60
C ALA A 222 5.65 2.08 -3.99
N ARG A 223 4.32 2.17 -4.11
CA ARG A 223 3.61 2.14 -5.40
C ARG A 223 4.06 3.28 -6.31
N ASP A 224 4.12 4.49 -5.79
CA ASP A 224 4.58 5.67 -6.54
C ASP A 224 6.00 5.43 -7.12
N TYR A 225 6.91 4.93 -6.29
CA TYR A 225 8.29 4.63 -6.71
C TYR A 225 8.33 3.55 -7.79
N THR A 226 7.67 2.41 -7.57
CA THR A 226 7.68 1.28 -8.50
C THR A 226 7.01 1.64 -9.82
N ILE A 227 5.81 2.25 -9.78
CA ILE A 227 5.06 2.60 -10.98
C ILE A 227 5.79 3.68 -11.80
N ARG A 228 6.30 4.73 -11.17
CA ARG A 228 7.08 5.77 -11.89
C ARG A 228 8.38 5.22 -12.47
N THR A 229 8.99 4.25 -11.82
CA THR A 229 10.19 3.59 -12.34
C THR A 229 9.85 2.71 -13.54
N ALA A 230 8.80 1.91 -13.44
CA ALA A 230 8.28 1.10 -14.54
C ALA A 230 7.82 1.98 -15.73
N GLN A 231 7.15 3.09 -15.45
CA GLN A 231 6.65 4.05 -16.46
C GLN A 231 7.76 4.61 -17.34
N LYS A 232 8.96 4.84 -16.80
CA LYS A 232 10.13 5.27 -17.60
C LYS A 232 10.56 4.25 -18.66
N ASN A 233 10.12 3.01 -18.50
CA ASN A 233 10.43 1.90 -19.41
C ASN A 233 9.16 1.25 -19.95
N TYR A 234 8.09 2.01 -20.12
CA TYR A 234 6.75 1.53 -20.48
C TYR A 234 6.75 0.51 -21.62
N ASP A 235 7.49 0.78 -22.71
CA ASP A 235 7.52 -0.10 -23.88
C ASP A 235 8.16 -1.46 -23.62
N ARG A 236 8.98 -1.58 -22.57
CA ARG A 236 9.68 -2.80 -22.18
C ARG A 236 9.18 -3.38 -20.86
N PHE A 237 8.23 -2.72 -20.22
CA PHE A 237 7.67 -3.17 -18.97
C PHE A 237 6.82 -4.42 -19.18
N LEU A 238 7.06 -5.47 -18.39
CA LEU A 238 6.35 -6.75 -18.47
C LEU A 238 5.52 -6.99 -17.21
N TYR A 239 6.12 -6.85 -16.04
CA TYR A 239 5.43 -7.05 -14.77
C TYR A 239 6.16 -6.37 -13.61
N ALA A 240 5.45 -6.20 -12.51
CA ALA A 240 6.00 -5.88 -11.21
C ALA A 240 5.37 -6.80 -10.15
N ASP A 241 6.16 -7.15 -9.12
CA ASP A 241 5.68 -7.87 -7.94
C ASP A 241 6.17 -7.15 -6.68
N THR A 242 5.53 -6.02 -6.39
CA THR A 242 5.81 -5.11 -5.28
C THR A 242 6.98 -4.16 -5.55
N ASP A 243 8.11 -4.64 -6.04
CA ASP A 243 9.36 -3.91 -6.32
C ASP A 243 10.04 -4.36 -7.61
#